data_eede5429a176bfa9075fbe57e3337328
#
_entry.id   eede5429a176bfa9075fbe57e3337328
#
_cell.length_a   1.000
_cell.length_b   1.000
_cell.length_c   1.000
_cell.angle_alpha   90.00
_cell.angle_beta   90.00
_cell.angle_gamma   90.00
#
_symmetry.space_group_name_H-M   'P 1'
#
loop_
_entity.id
_entity.type
_entity.pdbx_description
1 polymer ?
#
loop_
_entity_poly.entity_id
_entity_poly.type
_entity_poly.pdbx_seq_one_letter_code
_entity_poly.pdbx_strand_id
1 'polypeptide(L)'
;ALYGPAGVGKSKFIKILSDILEIPLKTISLGGVKDSSFFLGHGYVYVESGPGKIIQNVIDSNIQNPIMYFDELDKISETDNGKDIFSFLCYLTDPTENKSFSDHYFYGMNFDLSKIFYVFTFNDMNKIDKILLDRLNIIKVECPLEDEIITIVENYCVPEIVKNIGIDKKISFERENLKYIVNYCKNSIDKIVTSGIREYYRIIEKILLELNKDILLNVDKYTNNIVINKSLFSNLFEKIKNQINCYISNTFISHMYI
;
A
#
# COMPACT_ATOMS: atom_id res chain seq x y z
N ALA A 1 0.20 -9.86 11.32
CA ALA A 1 -0.13 -9.71 9.91
C ALA A 1 -1.48 -9.00 9.74
N LEU A 2 -1.61 -8.18 8.68
CA LEU A 2 -2.86 -7.53 8.29
C LEU A 2 -3.44 -8.21 7.05
N TYR A 3 -4.61 -8.76 7.18
CA TYR A 3 -5.35 -9.45 6.12
C TYR A 3 -6.60 -8.67 5.72
N GLY A 4 -6.87 -8.54 4.43
CA GLY A 4 -8.09 -7.90 3.94
C GLY A 4 -7.99 -7.44 2.49
N PRO A 5 -9.06 -6.91 1.90
CA PRO A 5 -9.10 -6.50 0.51
C PRO A 5 -8.02 -5.48 0.13
N ALA A 6 -7.69 -5.41 -1.16
CA ALA A 6 -6.75 -4.42 -1.66
C ALA A 6 -7.30 -2.99 -1.47
N GLY A 7 -6.42 -2.05 -1.16
CA GLY A 7 -6.79 -0.63 -1.08
C GLY A 7 -7.53 -0.19 0.20
N VAL A 8 -7.73 -1.06 1.20
CA VAL A 8 -8.38 -0.68 2.48
C VAL A 8 -7.49 0.12 3.44
N GLY A 9 -6.23 0.38 3.07
CA GLY A 9 -5.33 1.21 3.86
C GLY A 9 -4.33 0.46 4.74
N LYS A 10 -4.14 -0.87 4.57
CA LYS A 10 -3.18 -1.67 5.36
C LYS A 10 -1.77 -1.05 5.42
N SER A 11 -1.19 -0.72 4.27
CA SER A 11 0.15 -0.13 4.19
C SER A 11 0.22 1.29 4.79
N LYS A 12 -0.87 2.08 4.66
CA LYS A 12 -0.95 3.42 5.30
C LYS A 12 -1.01 3.30 6.81
N PHE A 13 -1.74 2.31 7.33
CA PHE A 13 -1.80 2.03 8.77
C PHE A 13 -0.41 1.72 9.35
N ILE A 14 0.37 0.86 8.67
CA ILE A 14 1.73 0.50 9.11
C ILE A 14 2.65 1.72 9.10
N LYS A 15 2.54 2.57 8.08
CA LYS A 15 3.33 3.81 8.00
C LYS A 15 2.99 4.76 9.16
N ILE A 16 1.71 4.98 9.44
CA ILE A 16 1.26 5.81 10.56
C ILE A 16 1.72 5.21 11.90
N LEU A 17 1.67 3.88 12.05
CA LEU A 17 2.17 3.19 13.24
C LEU A 17 3.67 3.45 13.44
N SER A 18 4.47 3.37 12.38
CA SER A 18 5.90 3.70 12.40
C SER A 18 6.14 5.16 12.83
N ASP A 19 5.37 6.10 12.27
CA ASP A 19 5.49 7.52 12.60
C ASP A 19 5.13 7.80 14.07
N ILE A 20 4.08 7.15 14.61
CA ILE A 20 3.65 7.31 16.03
C ILE A 20 4.67 6.70 16.99
N LEU A 21 5.23 5.54 16.63
CA LEU A 21 6.22 4.85 17.47
C LEU A 21 7.63 5.45 17.34
N GLU A 22 7.84 6.33 16.36
CA GLU A 22 9.15 6.89 16.00
C GLU A 22 10.19 5.80 15.68
N ILE A 23 9.72 4.65 15.13
CA ILE A 23 10.56 3.52 14.76
C ILE A 23 10.69 3.46 13.23
N PRO A 24 11.91 3.38 12.67
CA PRO A 24 12.12 3.29 11.22
C PRO A 24 11.37 2.12 10.58
N LEU A 25 10.66 2.40 9.48
CA LEU A 25 9.95 1.42 8.66
C LEU A 25 10.81 1.03 7.46
N LYS A 26 11.06 -0.27 7.31
CA LYS A 26 11.73 -0.85 6.15
C LYS A 26 10.77 -1.76 5.40
N THR A 27 10.41 -1.37 4.19
CA THR A 27 9.43 -2.10 3.36
C THR A 27 10.12 -3.02 2.37
N ILE A 28 9.62 -4.25 2.28
CA ILE A 28 10.02 -5.27 1.31
C ILE A 28 8.76 -5.74 0.58
N SER A 29 8.67 -5.53 -0.73
CA SER A 29 7.61 -6.10 -1.55
C SER A 29 7.98 -7.52 -1.97
N LEU A 30 7.16 -8.50 -1.60
CA LEU A 30 7.41 -9.92 -1.89
C LEU A 30 6.98 -10.32 -3.30
N GLY A 31 6.09 -9.57 -3.95
CA GLY A 31 5.60 -9.87 -5.29
C GLY A 31 6.66 -9.81 -6.41
N GLY A 32 7.83 -9.22 -6.13
CA GLY A 32 8.94 -9.15 -7.09
C GLY A 32 10.15 -10.01 -6.74
N VAL A 33 10.11 -10.71 -5.60
CA VAL A 33 11.24 -11.52 -5.12
C VAL A 33 11.26 -12.86 -5.85
N LYS A 34 12.42 -13.23 -6.37
CA LYS A 34 12.59 -14.46 -7.19
C LYS A 34 13.03 -15.66 -6.38
N ASP A 35 13.87 -15.46 -5.35
CA ASP A 35 14.43 -16.52 -4.52
C ASP A 35 14.87 -15.99 -3.15
N SER A 36 15.26 -16.89 -2.24
CA SER A 36 15.64 -16.56 -0.86
C SER A 36 17.01 -15.87 -0.76
N SER A 37 17.85 -15.91 -1.78
CA SER A 37 19.18 -15.26 -1.78
C SER A 37 19.06 -13.74 -1.68
N PHE A 38 17.95 -13.18 -2.16
CA PHE A 38 17.61 -11.76 -1.97
C PHE A 38 17.65 -11.34 -0.49
N PHE A 39 17.23 -12.24 0.41
CA PHE A 39 17.20 -11.97 1.87
C PHE A 39 18.50 -12.31 2.57
N LEU A 40 19.18 -13.38 2.09
CA LEU A 40 20.38 -13.94 2.71
C LEU A 40 21.68 -13.35 2.21
N GLY A 41 21.63 -12.60 1.09
CA GLY A 41 22.81 -12.05 0.44
C GLY A 41 23.63 -13.08 -0.33
N HIS A 42 24.72 -12.60 -0.89
CA HIS A 42 25.69 -13.41 -1.65
C HIS A 42 27.06 -13.33 -1.01
N GLY A 43 27.71 -14.49 -0.86
CA GLY A 43 29.07 -14.57 -0.35
C GLY A 43 30.05 -13.72 -1.16
N TYR A 44 31.03 -13.15 -0.50
CA TYR A 44 32.01 -12.18 -1.06
C TYR A 44 32.91 -12.73 -2.17
N VAL A 45 32.73 -13.99 -2.55
CA VAL A 45 33.44 -14.60 -3.70
C VAL A 45 32.84 -14.20 -5.04
N TYR A 46 31.61 -13.70 -5.07
CA TYR A 46 30.90 -13.33 -6.30
C TYR A 46 31.09 -11.86 -6.64
N VAL A 47 31.10 -11.55 -7.94
CA VAL A 47 31.02 -10.18 -8.45
C VAL A 47 29.68 -9.59 -7.99
N GLU A 48 29.69 -8.36 -7.48
CA GLU A 48 28.51 -7.68 -6.90
C GLU A 48 27.98 -8.32 -5.59
N SER A 49 28.83 -9.03 -4.83
CA SER A 49 28.46 -9.55 -3.54
C SER A 49 28.05 -8.44 -2.56
N GLY A 50 27.06 -8.72 -1.73
CA GLY A 50 26.56 -7.78 -0.73
C GLY A 50 25.69 -8.47 0.31
N PRO A 51 25.40 -7.77 1.42
CA PRO A 51 24.52 -8.29 2.44
C PRO A 51 23.11 -8.51 1.93
N GLY A 52 22.42 -9.47 2.50
CA GLY A 52 21.02 -9.73 2.23
C GLY A 52 20.13 -8.55 2.65
N LYS A 53 18.96 -8.47 2.04
CA LYS A 53 18.04 -7.33 2.26
C LYS A 53 17.63 -7.16 3.72
N ILE A 54 17.59 -8.23 4.50
CA ILE A 54 17.26 -8.18 5.93
C ILE A 54 18.34 -7.40 6.68
N ILE A 55 19.60 -7.84 6.58
CA ILE A 55 20.72 -7.17 7.26
C ILE A 55 20.96 -5.78 6.73
N GLN A 56 20.86 -5.57 5.41
CA GLN A 56 20.97 -4.23 4.83
C GLN A 56 19.92 -3.27 5.42
N ASN A 57 18.68 -3.70 5.58
CA ASN A 57 17.63 -2.88 6.19
C ASN A 57 17.91 -2.56 7.67
N VAL A 58 18.50 -3.49 8.42
CA VAL A 58 18.93 -3.24 9.81
C VAL A 58 20.03 -2.19 9.85
N ILE A 59 21.06 -2.33 9.01
CA ILE A 59 22.15 -1.37 8.88
C ILE A 59 21.59 0.03 8.52
N ASP A 60 20.75 0.12 7.49
CA ASP A 60 20.16 1.37 7.02
C ASP A 60 19.20 2.02 8.04
N SER A 61 18.70 1.26 9.00
CA SER A 61 17.83 1.78 10.07
C SER A 61 18.59 2.38 11.23
N ASN A 62 19.88 2.03 11.40
CA ASN A 62 20.73 2.39 12.52
C ASN A 62 20.20 1.98 13.91
N ILE A 63 19.25 1.05 13.97
CA ILE A 63 18.67 0.49 15.19
C ILE A 63 18.49 -1.03 15.05
N GLN A 64 18.45 -1.76 16.20
CA GLN A 64 18.29 -3.21 16.20
C GLN A 64 16.83 -3.68 16.10
N ASN A 65 15.88 -2.78 16.29
CA ASN A 65 14.45 -3.08 16.36
C ASN A 65 13.59 -2.28 15.36
N PRO A 66 13.97 -2.19 14.06
CA PRO A 66 13.15 -1.53 13.07
C PRO A 66 11.82 -2.27 12.88
N ILE A 67 10.83 -1.60 12.30
CA ILE A 67 9.66 -2.26 11.74
C ILE A 67 10.05 -2.79 10.36
N MET A 68 10.00 -4.11 10.17
CA MET A 68 10.24 -4.76 8.89
C MET A 68 8.92 -5.19 8.27
N TYR A 69 8.50 -4.48 7.25
CA TYR A 69 7.21 -4.63 6.61
C TYR A 69 7.33 -5.40 5.30
N PHE A 70 6.71 -6.57 5.26
CA PHE A 70 6.59 -7.42 4.08
C PHE A 70 5.23 -7.23 3.42
N ASP A 71 5.22 -6.60 2.25
CA ASP A 71 3.99 -6.36 1.49
C ASP A 71 3.77 -7.46 0.45
N GLU A 72 2.51 -7.73 0.16
CA GLU A 72 2.09 -8.66 -0.88
C GLU A 72 2.57 -10.11 -0.68
N LEU A 73 2.40 -10.63 0.56
CA LEU A 73 2.78 -12.02 0.89
C LEU A 73 2.05 -13.06 0.01
N ASP A 74 0.85 -12.75 -0.45
CA ASP A 74 0.04 -13.58 -1.35
C ASP A 74 0.48 -13.51 -2.83
N LYS A 75 1.52 -12.76 -3.15
CA LYS A 75 2.09 -12.63 -4.49
C LYS A 75 3.37 -13.43 -4.70
N ILE A 76 3.83 -14.13 -3.69
CA ILE A 76 4.93 -15.10 -3.83
C ILE A 76 4.49 -16.18 -4.82
N SER A 77 5.37 -16.54 -5.75
CA SER A 77 5.08 -17.56 -6.77
C SER A 77 4.86 -18.94 -6.14
N GLU A 78 4.02 -19.78 -6.76
CA GLU A 78 3.80 -21.18 -6.34
C GLU A 78 4.90 -22.14 -6.80
N THR A 79 6.00 -21.61 -7.33
CA THR A 79 7.17 -22.39 -7.78
C THR A 79 8.02 -22.85 -6.59
N ASP A 80 8.99 -23.72 -6.85
CA ASP A 80 9.92 -24.18 -5.79
C ASP A 80 10.68 -23.02 -5.16
N ASN A 81 11.09 -22.02 -5.94
CA ASN A 81 11.69 -20.80 -5.40
C ASN A 81 10.76 -20.05 -4.43
N GLY A 82 9.46 -20.04 -4.70
CA GLY A 82 8.47 -19.46 -3.80
C GLY A 82 8.35 -20.23 -2.49
N LYS A 83 8.44 -21.56 -2.53
CA LYS A 83 8.49 -22.40 -1.31
C LYS A 83 9.73 -22.10 -0.48
N ASP A 84 10.88 -21.85 -1.13
CA ASP A 84 12.10 -21.45 -0.44
C ASP A 84 11.94 -20.11 0.28
N ILE A 85 11.21 -19.16 -0.34
CA ILE A 85 10.88 -17.89 0.30
C ILE A 85 9.98 -18.12 1.51
N PHE A 86 8.93 -18.94 1.41
CA PHE A 86 8.08 -19.27 2.56
C PHE A 86 8.86 -19.96 3.68
N SER A 87 9.74 -20.91 3.36
CA SER A 87 10.61 -21.57 4.32
C SER A 87 11.55 -20.57 5.02
N PHE A 88 12.09 -19.63 4.26
CA PHE A 88 12.89 -18.53 4.81
C PHE A 88 12.08 -17.64 5.76
N LEU A 89 10.85 -17.26 5.39
CA LEU A 89 10.00 -16.45 6.26
C LEU A 89 9.59 -17.20 7.53
N CYS A 90 9.39 -18.52 7.47
CA CYS A 90 9.19 -19.35 8.63
C CYS A 90 10.42 -19.33 9.55
N TYR A 91 11.64 -19.46 9.01
CA TYR A 91 12.88 -19.33 9.76
C TYR A 91 13.01 -17.95 10.42
N LEU A 92 12.74 -16.89 9.68
CA LEU A 92 12.82 -15.50 10.16
C LEU A 92 11.83 -15.20 11.30
N THR A 93 10.66 -15.82 11.28
CA THR A 93 9.60 -15.60 12.28
C THR A 93 9.71 -16.54 13.49
N ASP A 94 10.61 -17.51 13.47
CA ASP A 94 10.83 -18.42 14.59
C ASP A 94 11.62 -17.73 15.71
N PRO A 95 11.08 -17.63 16.95
CA PRO A 95 11.75 -16.93 18.05
C PRO A 95 13.04 -17.59 18.51
N THR A 96 13.28 -18.85 18.16
CA THR A 96 14.49 -19.58 18.55
C THR A 96 15.59 -19.42 17.50
N GLU A 97 15.22 -19.43 16.23
CA GLU A 97 16.16 -19.41 15.12
C GLU A 97 16.61 -17.99 14.75
N ASN A 98 15.69 -17.00 14.83
CA ASN A 98 15.98 -15.61 14.46
C ASN A 98 17.01 -14.91 15.37
N LYS A 99 17.33 -15.49 16.53
CA LYS A 99 18.41 -15.00 17.43
C LYS A 99 19.80 -15.26 16.90
N SER A 100 19.95 -16.19 15.96
CA SER A 100 21.24 -16.58 15.39
C SER A 100 21.18 -16.55 13.86
N PHE A 101 20.59 -15.48 13.32
CA PHE A 101 20.47 -15.29 11.88
C PHE A 101 21.85 -15.17 11.23
N SER A 102 22.10 -15.95 10.18
CA SER A 102 23.35 -15.93 9.41
C SER A 102 23.09 -15.36 8.01
N ASP A 103 23.86 -14.34 7.65
CA ASP A 103 23.88 -13.75 6.33
C ASP A 103 25.07 -14.30 5.54
N HIS A 104 24.88 -14.59 4.25
CA HIS A 104 25.93 -15.20 3.44
C HIS A 104 27.11 -14.27 3.17
N TYR A 105 26.87 -12.94 3.13
CA TYR A 105 27.95 -11.96 2.95
C TYR A 105 28.81 -11.85 4.21
N PHE A 106 28.20 -11.88 5.40
CA PHE A 106 28.88 -11.83 6.69
C PHE A 106 29.18 -13.24 7.22
N TYR A 107 29.86 -14.04 6.43
CA TYR A 107 30.19 -15.42 6.77
C TYR A 107 30.81 -15.54 8.19
N GLY A 108 30.26 -16.42 9.00
CA GLY A 108 30.72 -16.68 10.37
C GLY A 108 30.21 -15.66 11.43
N MET A 109 29.39 -14.69 11.04
CA MET A 109 28.73 -13.77 11.97
C MET A 109 27.25 -14.13 12.14
N ASN A 110 26.78 -14.14 13.37
CA ASN A 110 25.37 -14.31 13.70
C ASN A 110 24.77 -12.98 14.16
N PHE A 111 23.56 -12.71 13.72
CA PHE A 111 22.81 -11.50 14.05
C PHE A 111 21.56 -11.86 14.86
N ASP A 112 21.31 -11.14 15.94
CA ASP A 112 20.08 -11.30 16.72
C ASP A 112 18.98 -10.41 16.12
N LEU A 113 18.03 -11.03 15.43
CA LEU A 113 16.87 -10.38 14.81
C LEU A 113 15.59 -10.49 15.66
N SER A 114 15.68 -11.01 16.90
CA SER A 114 14.52 -11.24 17.76
C SER A 114 13.80 -9.96 18.21
N LYS A 115 14.44 -8.80 18.08
CA LYS A 115 13.88 -7.50 18.45
C LYS A 115 13.18 -6.79 17.31
N ILE A 116 13.26 -7.31 16.10
CA ILE A 116 12.62 -6.73 14.90
C ILE A 116 11.12 -6.94 15.00
N PHE A 117 10.35 -5.90 14.70
CA PHE A 117 8.91 -6.00 14.60
C PHE A 117 8.50 -6.34 13.17
N TYR A 118 8.18 -7.63 12.95
CA TYR A 118 7.76 -8.12 11.63
C TYR A 118 6.29 -7.85 11.39
N VAL A 119 5.96 -7.20 10.25
CA VAL A 119 4.59 -6.96 9.81
C VAL A 119 4.41 -7.50 8.40
N PHE A 120 3.36 -8.28 8.19
CA PHE A 120 3.02 -8.84 6.89
C PHE A 120 1.68 -8.32 6.43
N THR A 121 1.51 -8.13 5.11
CA THR A 121 0.20 -7.84 4.52
C THR A 121 -0.10 -8.78 3.36
N PHE A 122 -1.35 -9.16 3.24
CA PHE A 122 -1.86 -9.98 2.15
C PHE A 122 -3.36 -9.76 1.94
N ASN A 123 -3.85 -10.18 0.76
CA ASN A 123 -5.26 -10.06 0.39
C ASN A 123 -5.94 -11.42 0.31
N ASP A 124 -5.20 -12.48 -0.02
CA ASP A 124 -5.72 -13.84 -0.15
C ASP A 124 -4.96 -14.80 0.77
N MET A 125 -5.68 -15.31 1.78
CA MET A 125 -5.13 -16.25 2.77
C MET A 125 -4.84 -17.63 2.16
N ASN A 126 -5.55 -18.03 1.10
CA ASN A 126 -5.40 -19.36 0.51
C ASN A 126 -4.07 -19.54 -0.23
N LYS A 127 -3.41 -18.45 -0.58
CA LYS A 127 -2.11 -18.45 -1.28
C LYS A 127 -0.90 -18.49 -0.34
N ILE A 128 -1.13 -18.53 0.96
CA ILE A 128 -0.05 -18.48 1.95
C ILE A 128 0.14 -19.85 2.56
N ASP A 129 1.41 -20.21 2.77
CA ASP A 129 1.77 -21.45 3.44
C ASP A 129 1.16 -21.52 4.84
N LYS A 130 0.59 -22.68 5.18
CA LYS A 130 -0.12 -22.90 6.45
C LYS A 130 0.81 -22.84 7.66
N ILE A 131 2.06 -23.26 7.49
CA ILE A 131 3.07 -23.24 8.58
C ILE A 131 3.40 -21.80 8.95
N LEU A 132 3.52 -20.94 7.94
CA LEU A 132 3.73 -19.50 8.17
C LEU A 132 2.49 -18.85 8.81
N LEU A 133 1.28 -19.19 8.34
CA LEU A 133 0.04 -18.65 8.92
C LEU A 133 -0.11 -18.96 10.40
N ASP A 134 0.26 -20.17 10.83
CA ASP A 134 0.21 -20.59 12.24
C ASP A 134 1.16 -19.76 13.14
N ARG A 135 2.18 -19.15 12.58
CA ARG A 135 3.16 -18.30 13.31
C ARG A 135 2.74 -16.83 13.35
N LEU A 136 1.76 -16.42 12.56
CA LEU A 136 1.35 -15.03 12.43
C LEU A 136 0.09 -14.73 13.24
N ASN A 137 0.13 -13.65 14.02
CA ASN A 137 -1.07 -13.04 14.57
C ASN A 137 -1.81 -12.29 13.47
N ILE A 138 -2.96 -12.78 13.03
CA ILE A 138 -3.70 -12.24 11.89
C ILE A 138 -4.79 -11.30 12.37
N ILE A 139 -4.72 -10.05 11.91
CA ILE A 139 -5.74 -9.03 12.14
C ILE A 139 -6.46 -8.78 10.82
N LYS A 140 -7.78 -9.04 10.80
CA LYS A 140 -8.60 -8.76 9.63
C LYS A 140 -8.91 -7.28 9.54
N VAL A 141 -8.63 -6.68 8.38
CA VAL A 141 -8.98 -5.30 8.04
C VAL A 141 -10.15 -5.33 7.07
N GLU A 142 -11.29 -4.85 7.50
CA GLU A 142 -12.51 -4.83 6.68
C GLU A 142 -12.57 -3.57 5.80
N CYS A 143 -13.40 -3.64 4.76
CA CYS A 143 -13.71 -2.44 3.98
C CYS A 143 -14.50 -1.45 4.85
N PRO A 144 -14.14 -0.17 4.84
CA PRO A 144 -14.88 0.83 5.57
C PRO A 144 -16.30 0.98 5.00
N LEU A 145 -17.23 1.36 5.88
CA LEU A 145 -18.61 1.66 5.52
C LEU A 145 -18.70 2.94 4.69
N GLU A 146 -19.83 3.16 4.01
CA GLU A 146 -20.01 4.30 3.10
C GLU A 146 -19.77 5.65 3.78
N ASP A 147 -20.34 5.86 4.97
CA ASP A 147 -20.14 7.10 5.73
C ASP A 147 -18.70 7.26 6.21
N GLU A 148 -18.01 6.16 6.53
CA GLU A 148 -16.60 6.17 6.88
C GLU A 148 -15.73 6.52 5.67
N ILE A 149 -16.05 5.97 4.49
CA ILE A 149 -15.37 6.32 3.23
C ILE A 149 -15.48 7.82 2.97
N ILE A 150 -16.69 8.38 3.09
CA ILE A 150 -16.91 9.82 2.89
C ILE A 150 -16.07 10.64 3.87
N THR A 151 -16.04 10.23 5.13
CA THR A 151 -15.25 10.90 6.18
C THR A 151 -13.74 10.81 5.90
N ILE A 152 -13.25 9.64 5.45
CA ILE A 152 -11.85 9.44 5.08
C ILE A 152 -11.48 10.31 3.88
N VAL A 153 -12.34 10.35 2.88
CA VAL A 153 -12.13 11.15 1.68
C VAL A 153 -12.08 12.63 2.00
N GLU A 154 -13.05 13.13 2.76
CA GLU A 154 -13.19 14.55 3.10
C GLU A 154 -12.02 15.04 3.97
N ASN A 155 -11.68 14.29 5.02
CA ASN A 155 -10.73 14.73 6.03
C ASN A 155 -9.26 14.40 5.71
N TYR A 156 -9.01 13.40 4.87
CA TYR A 156 -7.64 12.93 4.60
C TYR A 156 -7.27 12.95 3.11
N CYS A 157 -8.11 12.38 2.23
CA CYS A 157 -7.75 12.28 0.82
C CYS A 157 -7.74 13.65 0.13
N VAL A 158 -8.78 14.45 0.30
CA VAL A 158 -8.88 15.77 -0.34
C VAL A 158 -7.75 16.71 0.11
N PRO A 159 -7.46 16.90 1.42
CA PRO A 159 -6.35 17.74 1.86
C PRO A 159 -4.98 17.24 1.38
N GLU A 160 -4.75 15.93 1.38
CA GLU A 160 -3.50 15.33 0.90
C GLU A 160 -3.30 15.58 -0.60
N ILE A 161 -4.34 15.40 -1.42
CA ILE A 161 -4.30 15.64 -2.86
C ILE A 161 -4.09 17.14 -3.16
N VAL A 162 -4.84 18.02 -2.51
CA VAL A 162 -4.71 19.48 -2.65
C VAL A 162 -3.28 19.93 -2.37
N LYS A 163 -2.68 19.41 -1.30
CA LYS A 163 -1.28 19.68 -0.95
C LYS A 163 -0.31 19.14 -2.00
N ASN A 164 -0.53 17.93 -2.51
CA ASN A 164 0.36 17.30 -3.49
C ASN A 164 0.30 18.00 -4.86
N ILE A 165 -0.88 18.49 -5.27
CA ILE A 165 -1.06 19.26 -6.51
C ILE A 165 -0.50 20.69 -6.36
N GLY A 166 -0.33 21.19 -5.14
CA GLY A 166 0.14 22.56 -4.88
C GLY A 166 -0.93 23.63 -5.07
N ILE A 167 -2.20 23.30 -4.73
CA ILE A 167 -3.29 24.29 -4.79
C ILE A 167 -3.32 25.07 -3.48
N ASP A 168 -3.04 26.38 -3.55
CA ASP A 168 -3.01 27.27 -2.37
C ASP A 168 -4.40 27.67 -1.85
N LYS A 169 -5.47 27.10 -2.43
CA LYS A 169 -6.84 27.39 -2.07
C LYS A 169 -7.43 26.27 -1.23
N LYS A 170 -8.28 26.65 -0.25
CA LYS A 170 -9.05 25.66 0.53
C LYS A 170 -10.18 25.10 -0.33
N ILE A 171 -10.18 23.77 -0.49
CA ILE A 171 -11.20 23.07 -1.28
C ILE A 171 -12.03 22.18 -0.37
N SER A 172 -13.32 22.19 -0.56
CA SER A 172 -14.28 21.29 0.09
C SER A 172 -15.32 20.79 -0.93
N PHE A 173 -15.80 19.59 -0.71
CA PHE A 173 -16.90 19.01 -1.49
C PHE A 173 -18.20 19.09 -0.71
N GLU A 174 -19.31 19.30 -1.40
CA GLU A 174 -20.63 19.01 -0.82
C GLU A 174 -20.76 17.50 -0.59
N ARG A 175 -21.30 17.10 0.56
CA ARG A 175 -21.41 15.68 0.95
C ARG A 175 -22.19 14.84 -0.06
N GLU A 176 -23.17 15.42 -0.76
CA GLU A 176 -23.93 14.76 -1.81
C GLU A 176 -23.04 14.35 -3.01
N ASN A 177 -22.06 15.19 -3.36
CA ASN A 177 -21.13 14.89 -4.44
C ASN A 177 -20.18 13.75 -4.07
N LEU A 178 -19.75 13.67 -2.82
CA LEU A 178 -18.98 12.54 -2.32
C LEU A 178 -19.79 11.25 -2.32
N LYS A 179 -21.05 11.30 -1.90
CA LYS A 179 -21.97 10.16 -2.00
C LYS A 179 -22.14 9.70 -3.46
N TYR A 180 -22.27 10.63 -4.38
CA TYR A 180 -22.35 10.29 -5.80
C TYR A 180 -21.09 9.55 -6.29
N ILE A 181 -19.88 10.02 -5.91
CA ILE A 181 -18.62 9.35 -6.26
C ILE A 181 -18.59 7.93 -5.70
N VAL A 182 -18.98 7.76 -4.43
CA VAL A 182 -19.02 6.44 -3.77
C VAL A 182 -19.95 5.48 -4.51
N ASN A 183 -21.16 5.94 -4.83
CA ASN A 183 -22.14 5.14 -5.57
C ASN A 183 -21.68 4.85 -7.02
N TYR A 184 -21.05 5.81 -7.68
CA TYR A 184 -20.51 5.63 -9.01
C TYR A 184 -19.42 4.53 -9.02
N CYS A 185 -18.49 4.54 -8.06
CA CYS A 185 -17.48 3.49 -7.93
C CYS A 185 -18.10 2.12 -7.68
N LYS A 186 -19.08 2.03 -6.77
CA LYS A 186 -19.77 0.77 -6.46
C LYS A 186 -20.51 0.17 -7.67
N ASN A 187 -21.11 1.02 -8.50
CA ASN A 187 -21.89 0.57 -9.65
C ASN A 187 -21.03 0.29 -10.90
N SER A 188 -19.88 0.96 -11.01
CA SER A 188 -18.97 0.84 -12.17
C SER A 188 -18.01 -0.32 -12.06
N ILE A 189 -17.79 -0.82 -10.85
CA ILE A 189 -16.94 -1.99 -10.57
C ILE A 189 -17.89 -3.16 -10.38
N ASP A 190 -18.02 -4.02 -11.41
CA ASP A 190 -18.81 -5.26 -11.30
C ASP A 190 -18.49 -5.96 -9.98
N LYS A 191 -19.51 -6.25 -9.24
CA LYS A 191 -19.84 -7.03 -8.05
C LYS A 191 -18.76 -7.91 -7.34
N ILE A 192 -17.52 -7.97 -7.80
CA ILE A 192 -16.51 -8.94 -7.33
C ILE A 192 -15.36 -8.27 -6.55
N VAL A 193 -15.09 -6.99 -6.74
CA VAL A 193 -14.01 -6.31 -6.02
C VAL A 193 -14.59 -5.16 -5.21
N THR A 194 -14.58 -5.33 -3.89
CA THR A 194 -14.84 -4.21 -2.97
C THR A 194 -13.82 -3.09 -3.27
N SER A 195 -14.32 -1.98 -3.78
CA SER A 195 -13.46 -0.83 -4.13
C SER A 195 -12.83 -0.28 -2.84
N GLY A 196 -11.53 -0.43 -2.70
CA GLY A 196 -10.78 0.18 -1.60
C GLY A 196 -10.67 1.70 -1.74
N ILE A 197 -10.21 2.37 -0.70
CA ILE A 197 -10.00 3.84 -0.67
C ILE A 197 -9.17 4.35 -1.84
N ARG A 198 -8.28 3.52 -2.41
CA ARG A 198 -7.42 3.86 -3.54
C ARG A 198 -8.20 4.32 -4.78
N GLU A 199 -9.36 3.71 -5.08
CA GLU A 199 -10.17 4.09 -6.25
C GLU A 199 -10.84 5.47 -6.06
N TYR A 200 -11.36 5.73 -4.86
CA TYR A 200 -11.92 7.04 -4.52
C TYR A 200 -10.85 8.13 -4.60
N TYR A 201 -9.65 7.86 -4.07
CA TYR A 201 -8.51 8.76 -4.14
C TYR A 201 -8.19 9.15 -5.59
N ARG A 202 -8.09 8.17 -6.49
CA ARG A 202 -7.80 8.40 -7.91
C ARG A 202 -8.87 9.23 -8.63
N ILE A 203 -10.14 9.00 -8.35
CA ILE A 203 -11.22 9.78 -8.97
C ILE A 203 -11.19 11.22 -8.49
N ILE A 204 -11.01 11.42 -7.18
CA ILE A 204 -10.91 12.75 -6.59
C ILE A 204 -9.68 13.50 -7.08
N GLU A 205 -8.55 12.83 -7.19
CA GLU A 205 -7.34 13.41 -7.77
C GLU A 205 -7.57 13.93 -9.19
N LYS A 206 -8.24 13.16 -10.05
CA LYS A 206 -8.60 13.61 -11.41
C LYS A 206 -9.54 14.82 -11.41
N ILE A 207 -10.54 14.83 -10.52
CA ILE A 207 -11.44 15.98 -10.35
C ILE A 207 -10.65 17.23 -9.95
N LEU A 208 -9.76 17.09 -8.98
CA LEU A 208 -8.96 18.19 -8.46
C LEU A 208 -7.90 18.68 -9.46
N LEU A 209 -7.33 17.79 -10.27
CA LEU A 209 -6.44 18.19 -11.38
C LEU A 209 -7.18 19.00 -12.44
N GLU A 210 -8.40 18.60 -12.83
CA GLU A 210 -9.20 19.37 -13.78
C GLU A 210 -9.65 20.71 -13.19
N LEU A 211 -9.98 20.75 -11.89
CA LEU A 211 -10.25 21.99 -11.18
C LEU A 211 -9.03 22.92 -11.15
N ASN A 212 -7.84 22.37 -10.86
CA ASN A 212 -6.60 23.15 -10.85
C ASN A 212 -6.31 23.77 -12.21
N LYS A 213 -6.53 23.04 -13.28
CA LYS A 213 -6.45 23.56 -14.65
C LYS A 213 -7.42 24.72 -14.88
N ASP A 214 -8.68 24.59 -14.44
CA ASP A 214 -9.65 25.68 -14.55
C ASP A 214 -9.25 26.90 -13.68
N ILE A 215 -8.64 26.70 -12.51
CA ILE A 215 -8.13 27.78 -11.65
C ILE A 215 -6.98 28.54 -12.35
N LEU A 216 -6.03 27.81 -12.95
CA LEU A 216 -4.89 28.41 -13.64
C LEU A 216 -5.30 29.21 -14.89
N LEU A 217 -6.34 28.76 -15.59
CA LEU A 217 -6.86 29.45 -16.78
C LEU A 217 -7.77 30.65 -16.44
N ASN A 218 -8.37 30.68 -15.25
CA ASN A 218 -9.37 31.67 -14.84
C ASN A 218 -9.13 32.13 -13.40
N VAL A 219 -7.97 32.75 -13.14
CA VAL A 219 -7.50 33.12 -11.79
C VAL A 219 -8.53 33.97 -11.03
N ASP A 220 -9.14 34.94 -11.71
CA ASP A 220 -10.10 35.88 -11.11
C ASP A 220 -11.46 35.26 -10.76
N LYS A 221 -11.76 34.08 -11.27
CA LYS A 221 -13.06 33.40 -11.06
C LYS A 221 -13.15 32.74 -9.69
N TYR A 222 -12.03 32.33 -9.12
CA TYR A 222 -11.99 31.48 -7.92
C TYR A 222 -11.47 32.25 -6.70
N THR A 223 -12.26 32.28 -5.64
CA THR A 223 -11.90 32.81 -4.33
C THR A 223 -10.92 31.88 -3.59
N ASN A 224 -10.44 32.28 -2.40
CA ASN A 224 -9.56 31.46 -1.58
C ASN A 224 -10.23 30.21 -1.00
N ASN A 225 -11.59 30.19 -0.92
CA ASN A 225 -12.36 29.04 -0.48
C ASN A 225 -13.24 28.58 -1.65
N ILE A 226 -13.01 27.38 -2.14
CA ILE A 226 -13.77 26.78 -3.25
C ILE A 226 -14.61 25.64 -2.69
N VAL A 227 -15.92 25.78 -2.77
CA VAL A 227 -16.87 24.70 -2.50
C VAL A 227 -17.28 24.07 -3.81
N ILE A 228 -16.93 22.80 -4.00
CA ILE A 228 -17.38 22.04 -5.16
C ILE A 228 -18.85 21.67 -4.94
N ASN A 229 -19.72 22.56 -5.43
CA ASN A 229 -21.17 22.36 -5.42
C ASN A 229 -21.59 21.44 -6.57
N LYS A 230 -22.87 21.09 -6.64
CA LYS A 230 -23.43 20.16 -7.63
C LYS A 230 -23.16 20.59 -9.10
N SER A 231 -23.27 21.89 -9.40
CA SER A 231 -23.06 22.40 -10.78
C SER A 231 -21.59 22.32 -11.22
N LEU A 232 -20.68 22.74 -10.35
CA LEU A 232 -19.25 22.67 -10.60
C LEU A 232 -18.79 21.20 -10.67
N PHE A 233 -19.29 20.36 -9.76
CA PHE A 233 -19.00 18.92 -9.76
C PHE A 233 -19.43 18.26 -11.06
N SER A 234 -20.67 18.47 -11.52
CA SER A 234 -21.17 17.87 -12.77
C SER A 234 -20.32 18.26 -13.98
N ASN A 235 -19.91 19.53 -14.06
CA ASN A 235 -19.05 20.01 -15.16
C ASN A 235 -17.66 19.33 -15.12
N LEU A 236 -17.01 19.27 -13.95
CA LEU A 236 -15.71 18.64 -13.80
C LEU A 236 -15.80 17.11 -14.05
N PHE A 237 -16.85 16.48 -13.52
CA PHE A 237 -17.04 15.03 -13.64
C PHE A 237 -17.30 14.59 -15.08
N GLU A 238 -18.10 15.33 -15.86
CA GLU A 238 -18.33 15.03 -17.27
C GLU A 238 -17.02 15.09 -18.09
N LYS A 239 -16.16 16.07 -17.84
CA LYS A 239 -14.87 16.19 -18.52
C LYS A 239 -13.96 14.97 -18.30
N ILE A 240 -14.01 14.35 -17.11
CA ILE A 240 -13.14 13.22 -16.75
C ILE A 240 -13.80 11.85 -16.94
N LYS A 241 -15.11 11.79 -17.18
CA LYS A 241 -15.89 10.55 -17.25
C LYS A 241 -15.32 9.52 -18.24
N ASN A 242 -14.94 9.96 -19.42
CA ASN A 242 -14.32 9.08 -20.42
C ASN A 242 -12.96 8.54 -19.96
N GLN A 243 -12.18 9.34 -19.23
CA GLN A 243 -10.90 8.93 -18.69
C GLN A 243 -11.07 7.92 -17.53
N ILE A 244 -12.13 8.09 -16.72
CA ILE A 244 -12.45 7.15 -15.62
C ILE A 244 -12.88 5.82 -16.20
N ASN A 245 -13.77 5.79 -17.19
CA ASN A 245 -14.26 4.56 -17.82
C ASN A 245 -13.14 3.75 -18.48
N CYS A 246 -12.22 4.40 -19.19
CA CYS A 246 -11.02 3.72 -19.72
C CYS A 246 -10.14 3.12 -18.62
N TYR A 247 -10.04 3.76 -17.46
CA TYR A 247 -9.23 3.26 -16.34
C TYR A 247 -9.86 2.03 -15.69
N ILE A 248 -11.17 2.06 -15.47
CA ILE A 248 -11.94 0.94 -14.91
C ILE A 248 -11.82 -0.29 -15.83
N SER A 249 -11.95 -0.11 -17.16
CA SER A 249 -11.81 -1.19 -18.14
C SER A 249 -10.38 -1.78 -18.19
N ASN A 250 -9.34 -0.97 -18.05
CA ASN A 250 -7.96 -1.42 -18.07
C ASN A 250 -7.54 -2.15 -16.77
N THR A 251 -8.12 -1.80 -15.63
CA THR A 251 -7.90 -2.55 -14.37
C THR A 251 -8.50 -3.97 -14.46
N PHE A 252 -9.55 -4.15 -15.24
CA PHE A 252 -10.13 -5.46 -15.55
C PHE A 252 -9.17 -6.36 -16.34
N ILE A 253 -8.50 -5.80 -17.35
CA ILE A 253 -7.59 -6.58 -18.21
C ILE A 253 -6.36 -7.03 -17.42
N SER A 254 -5.83 -6.23 -16.51
CA SER A 254 -4.67 -6.60 -15.69
C SER A 254 -4.98 -7.70 -14.65
N HIS A 255 -6.24 -7.89 -14.26
CA HIS A 255 -6.65 -8.98 -13.37
C HIS A 255 -7.02 -10.28 -14.11
N MET A 256 -7.14 -10.26 -15.44
CA MET A 256 -7.42 -11.46 -16.26
C MET A 256 -6.13 -12.18 -16.74
N TYR A 257 -4.96 -11.56 -16.56
CA TYR A 257 -3.66 -12.10 -16.99
C TYR A 257 -2.70 -12.37 -15.83
N ILE A 258 -3.22 -12.57 -14.62
CA ILE A 258 -2.43 -13.01 -13.45
C ILE A 258 -3.00 -14.32 -12.92
#